data_035762d441e5971913a116dd80dae913
#
_entry.id   035762d441e5971913a116dd80dae913
#
_cell.length_a   1.000
_cell.length_b   1.000
_cell.length_c   1.000
_cell.angle_alpha   90.00
_cell.angle_beta   90.00
_cell.angle_gamma   90.00
#
_symmetry.space_group_name_H-M   'P 1'
#
loop_
_entity.id
_entity.type
_entity.pdbx_description
1 polymer ?
#
loop_
_entity_poly.entity_id
_entity_poly.type
_entity_poly.pdbx_seq_one_letter_code
_entity_poly.pdbx_strand_id
1 'polypeptide(L)'
;MSEPPDKSGRNVLITGATGAIGAALAEIYAQRGVTLHLHGRNAAKLTEVAERCRLKGAYALTRCLDLRDSVALQGWLKVLEPLDLVIINAGVNTHVGAAGESEPLHEVEALLDINLKAAMVIVHAVLPSMRMRGSGQIAFVSSLAAYFGLPVTPAYCASKAGIKAYGEALRGWLAREGIKINVIMPGYVKSPMCDDMPGSKPFLWPPDRAASVIKRGLERDRARISFPFPLNWGTWWLAVLPASISILIVRLLGYGG
;
A
#
# COMPACT_ATOMS: atom_id res chain seq x y z
N MET A 1 15.47 -18.18 -23.81
CA MET A 1 15.67 -18.67 -22.43
C MET A 1 16.43 -17.57 -21.71
N SER A 2 15.78 -16.86 -20.78
CA SER A 2 16.46 -15.86 -19.95
C SER A 2 17.31 -16.59 -18.90
N GLU A 3 18.56 -16.15 -18.73
CA GLU A 3 19.45 -16.64 -17.68
C GLU A 3 18.74 -16.59 -16.30
N PRO A 4 18.97 -17.60 -15.43
CA PRO A 4 18.42 -17.54 -14.09
C PRO A 4 18.93 -16.30 -13.35
N PRO A 5 18.15 -15.72 -12.41
CA PRO A 5 18.52 -14.49 -11.73
C PRO A 5 19.83 -14.65 -11.00
N ASP A 6 20.69 -13.63 -11.12
CA ASP A 6 21.88 -13.50 -10.29
C ASP A 6 21.44 -13.48 -8.81
N LYS A 7 21.89 -14.49 -8.02
CA LYS A 7 21.52 -14.64 -6.61
C LYS A 7 21.99 -13.49 -5.71
N SER A 8 22.77 -12.56 -6.23
CA SER A 8 23.19 -11.32 -5.56
C SER A 8 22.19 -10.17 -5.73
N GLY A 9 21.12 -10.37 -6.51
CA GLY A 9 20.11 -9.36 -6.85
C GLY A 9 19.14 -9.05 -5.71
N ARG A 10 18.55 -7.85 -5.76
CA ARG A 10 17.54 -7.39 -4.80
C ARG A 10 16.16 -8.00 -5.10
N ASN A 11 15.56 -8.65 -4.10
CA ASN A 11 14.22 -9.25 -4.19
C ASN A 11 13.14 -8.30 -3.63
N VAL A 12 12.20 -7.89 -4.48
CA VAL A 12 11.13 -6.95 -4.12
C VAL A 12 9.76 -7.57 -4.35
N LEU A 13 8.94 -7.63 -3.31
CA LEU A 13 7.54 -8.02 -3.41
C LEU A 13 6.64 -6.78 -3.45
N ILE A 14 5.71 -6.73 -4.41
CA ILE A 14 4.70 -5.67 -4.51
C ILE A 14 3.31 -6.30 -4.63
N THR A 15 2.47 -6.09 -3.62
CA THR A 15 1.06 -6.49 -3.71
C THR A 15 0.22 -5.40 -4.38
N GLY A 16 -0.82 -5.81 -5.12
CA GLY A 16 -1.64 -4.85 -5.87
C GLY A 16 -0.88 -4.16 -7.02
N ALA A 17 0.04 -4.88 -7.67
CA ALA A 17 0.88 -4.38 -8.75
C ALA A 17 0.09 -3.98 -10.02
N THR A 18 -1.19 -4.35 -10.13
CA THR A 18 -2.09 -3.92 -11.22
C THR A 18 -2.80 -2.59 -10.94
N GLY A 19 -2.72 -2.06 -9.71
CA GLY A 19 -3.22 -0.73 -9.35
C GLY A 19 -2.23 0.36 -9.77
N ALA A 20 -2.71 1.61 -9.86
CA ALA A 20 -1.90 2.73 -10.38
C ALA A 20 -0.57 2.94 -9.63
N ILE A 21 -0.61 3.01 -8.29
CA ILE A 21 0.60 3.15 -7.47
C ILE A 21 1.47 1.90 -7.58
N GLY A 22 0.86 0.69 -7.52
CA GLY A 22 1.59 -0.57 -7.56
C GLY A 22 2.33 -0.79 -8.88
N ALA A 23 1.70 -0.47 -10.02
CA ALA A 23 2.33 -0.56 -11.33
C ALA A 23 3.49 0.44 -11.47
N ALA A 24 3.29 1.70 -11.06
CA ALA A 24 4.34 2.71 -11.08
C ALA A 24 5.51 2.34 -10.15
N LEU A 25 5.24 1.72 -8.99
CA LEU A 25 6.28 1.19 -8.10
C LEU A 25 7.02 0.02 -8.75
N ALA A 26 6.33 -0.92 -9.37
CA ALA A 26 6.96 -2.03 -10.09
C ALA A 26 7.92 -1.49 -11.17
N GLU A 27 7.48 -0.53 -11.95
CA GLU A 27 8.27 0.06 -13.02
C GLU A 27 9.48 0.88 -12.55
N ILE A 28 9.38 1.60 -11.42
CA ILE A 28 10.51 2.40 -10.91
C ILE A 28 11.56 1.55 -10.18
N TYR A 29 11.18 0.33 -9.72
CA TYR A 29 12.12 -0.66 -9.18
C TYR A 29 12.69 -1.60 -10.24
N ALA A 30 12.11 -1.60 -11.46
CA ALA A 30 12.54 -2.46 -12.55
C ALA A 30 13.91 -2.01 -13.12
N GLN A 31 14.95 -2.76 -12.76
CA GLN A 31 16.32 -2.59 -13.27
C GLN A 31 17.07 -3.92 -13.22
N ARG A 32 18.22 -4.01 -13.92
CA ARG A 32 19.09 -5.21 -13.87
C ARG A 32 19.46 -5.54 -12.43
N GLY A 33 19.52 -6.83 -12.10
CA GLY A 33 19.81 -7.33 -10.76
C GLY A 33 18.64 -7.20 -9.77
N VAL A 34 17.43 -6.84 -10.22
CA VAL A 34 16.23 -6.83 -9.38
C VAL A 34 15.28 -7.93 -9.81
N THR A 35 14.84 -8.75 -8.85
CA THR A 35 13.74 -9.69 -8.99
C THR A 35 12.47 -9.05 -8.40
N LEU A 36 11.44 -8.90 -9.21
CA LEU A 36 10.13 -8.38 -8.83
C LEU A 36 9.13 -9.52 -8.68
N HIS A 37 8.59 -9.71 -7.48
CA HIS A 37 7.44 -10.58 -7.23
C HIS A 37 6.18 -9.73 -7.26
N LEU A 38 5.45 -9.77 -8.36
CA LEU A 38 4.29 -8.92 -8.61
C LEU A 38 3.00 -9.68 -8.34
N HIS A 39 2.19 -9.18 -7.43
CA HIS A 39 0.90 -9.75 -7.11
C HIS A 39 -0.26 -8.85 -7.58
N GLY A 40 -1.31 -9.47 -8.12
CA GLY A 40 -2.56 -8.82 -8.50
C GLY A 40 -3.66 -9.84 -8.79
N ARG A 41 -4.94 -9.39 -8.89
CA ARG A 41 -6.09 -10.26 -9.19
C ARG A 41 -6.40 -10.37 -10.68
N ASN A 42 -5.98 -9.42 -11.49
CA ASN A 42 -6.19 -9.43 -12.94
C ASN A 42 -4.93 -9.94 -13.63
N ALA A 43 -4.97 -11.17 -14.13
CA ALA A 43 -3.82 -11.84 -14.74
C ALA A 43 -3.31 -11.11 -15.99
N ALA A 44 -4.19 -10.61 -16.85
CA ALA A 44 -3.80 -9.89 -18.08
C ALA A 44 -3.04 -8.60 -17.74
N LYS A 45 -3.62 -7.74 -16.89
CA LYS A 45 -2.93 -6.51 -16.43
C LYS A 45 -1.63 -6.81 -15.69
N LEU A 46 -1.58 -7.90 -14.93
CA LEU A 46 -0.37 -8.29 -14.21
C LEU A 46 0.74 -8.69 -15.18
N THR A 47 0.41 -9.42 -16.24
CA THR A 47 1.34 -9.77 -17.30
C THR A 47 1.87 -8.53 -18.01
N GLU A 48 1.01 -7.58 -18.39
CA GLU A 48 1.42 -6.30 -18.99
C GLU A 48 2.42 -5.53 -18.12
N VAL A 49 2.16 -5.43 -16.80
CA VAL A 49 3.09 -4.77 -15.87
C VAL A 49 4.42 -5.52 -15.81
N ALA A 50 4.39 -6.85 -15.74
CA ALA A 50 5.59 -7.67 -15.70
C ALA A 50 6.44 -7.52 -16.97
N GLU A 51 5.79 -7.45 -18.14
CA GLU A 51 6.49 -7.23 -19.42
C GLU A 51 7.19 -5.86 -19.48
N ARG A 52 6.50 -4.79 -19.04
CA ARG A 52 7.14 -3.46 -18.93
C ARG A 52 8.34 -3.47 -17.97
N CYS A 53 8.27 -4.22 -16.90
CA CYS A 53 9.39 -4.39 -15.96
C CYS A 53 10.55 -5.18 -16.60
N ARG A 54 10.25 -6.25 -17.36
CA ARG A 54 11.27 -7.05 -18.06
C ARG A 54 11.97 -6.24 -19.14
N LEU A 55 11.27 -5.39 -19.88
CA LEU A 55 11.86 -4.47 -20.85
C LEU A 55 12.86 -3.48 -20.23
N LYS A 56 12.71 -3.18 -18.94
CA LYS A 56 13.66 -2.37 -18.14
C LYS A 56 14.81 -3.20 -17.54
N GLY A 57 14.85 -4.51 -17.82
CA GLY A 57 15.91 -5.41 -17.39
C GLY A 57 15.71 -6.13 -16.06
N ALA A 58 14.55 -5.97 -15.42
CA ALA A 58 14.25 -6.72 -14.20
C ALA A 58 13.79 -8.16 -14.51
N TYR A 59 14.01 -9.07 -13.57
CA TYR A 59 13.36 -10.38 -13.58
C TYR A 59 12.01 -10.27 -12.86
N ALA A 60 10.90 -10.36 -13.62
CA ALA A 60 9.56 -10.16 -13.07
C ALA A 60 8.75 -11.44 -13.05
N LEU A 61 8.35 -11.86 -11.86
CA LEU A 61 7.49 -13.02 -11.58
C LEU A 61 6.11 -12.52 -11.16
N THR A 62 5.07 -13.20 -11.64
CA THR A 62 3.69 -12.82 -11.39
C THR A 62 2.98 -13.85 -10.54
N ARG A 63 2.12 -13.41 -9.63
CA ARG A 63 1.22 -14.25 -8.85
C ARG A 63 -0.19 -13.68 -8.85
N CYS A 64 -1.10 -14.39 -9.48
CA CYS A 64 -2.54 -14.09 -9.42
C CYS A 64 -3.17 -14.90 -8.27
N LEU A 65 -3.63 -14.22 -7.23
CA LEU A 65 -4.38 -14.85 -6.13
C LEU A 65 -5.28 -13.81 -5.44
N ASP A 66 -6.25 -14.27 -4.67
CA ASP A 66 -7.05 -13.42 -3.78
C ASP A 66 -6.38 -13.34 -2.40
N LEU A 67 -6.08 -12.14 -1.93
CA LEU A 67 -5.45 -11.94 -0.61
C LEU A 67 -6.35 -12.35 0.57
N ARG A 68 -7.64 -12.55 0.35
CA ARG A 68 -8.56 -13.07 1.35
C ARG A 68 -8.32 -14.55 1.65
N ASP A 69 -7.76 -15.29 0.69
CA ASP A 69 -7.31 -16.66 0.92
C ASP A 69 -5.95 -16.66 1.65
N SER A 70 -6.01 -16.63 2.97
CA SER A 70 -4.82 -16.60 3.82
C SER A 70 -3.96 -17.86 3.68
N VAL A 71 -4.55 -19.00 3.31
CA VAL A 71 -3.81 -20.27 3.14
C VAL A 71 -2.98 -20.20 1.85
N ALA A 72 -3.61 -19.84 0.73
CA ALA A 72 -2.90 -19.67 -0.54
C ALA A 72 -1.84 -18.57 -0.45
N LEU A 73 -2.14 -17.46 0.25
CA LEU A 73 -1.18 -16.36 0.47
C LEU A 73 0.06 -16.83 1.24
N GLN A 74 -0.14 -17.51 2.38
CA GLN A 74 0.98 -18.05 3.18
C GLN A 74 1.77 -19.11 2.40
N GLY A 75 1.08 -20.02 1.69
CA GLY A 75 1.71 -21.03 0.85
C GLY A 75 2.61 -20.41 -0.21
N TRP A 76 2.14 -19.35 -0.87
CA TRP A 76 2.95 -18.62 -1.85
C TRP A 76 4.17 -17.94 -1.21
N LEU A 77 3.99 -17.22 -0.11
CA LEU A 77 5.07 -16.47 0.53
C LEU A 77 6.19 -17.37 1.08
N LYS A 78 5.86 -18.59 1.53
CA LYS A 78 6.83 -19.57 2.05
C LYS A 78 7.83 -20.07 1.00
N VAL A 79 7.47 -20.06 -0.27
CA VAL A 79 8.32 -20.58 -1.36
C VAL A 79 9.10 -19.47 -2.07
N LEU A 80 8.94 -18.22 -1.65
CA LEU A 80 9.70 -17.11 -2.21
C LEU A 80 11.14 -17.12 -1.68
N GLU A 81 12.08 -16.74 -2.55
CA GLU A 81 13.43 -16.35 -2.14
C GLU A 81 13.37 -15.26 -1.07
N PRO A 82 14.39 -15.13 -0.22
CA PRO A 82 14.42 -14.12 0.82
C PRO A 82 14.18 -12.71 0.25
N LEU A 83 13.17 -12.03 0.76
CA LEU A 83 12.76 -10.71 0.28
C LEU A 83 13.53 -9.59 0.99
N ASP A 84 14.04 -8.62 0.21
CA ASP A 84 14.73 -7.44 0.73
C ASP A 84 13.77 -6.28 0.99
N LEU A 85 12.74 -6.17 0.15
CA LEU A 85 11.70 -5.15 0.27
C LEU A 85 10.32 -5.76 -0.01
N VAL A 86 9.40 -5.52 0.90
CA VAL A 86 7.99 -5.91 0.75
C VAL A 86 7.13 -4.65 0.75
N ILE A 87 6.48 -4.35 -0.36
CA ILE A 87 5.54 -3.22 -0.49
C ILE A 87 4.12 -3.76 -0.45
N ILE A 88 3.47 -3.59 0.68
CA ILE A 88 2.08 -3.99 0.91
C ILE A 88 1.19 -2.84 0.43
N ASN A 89 0.84 -2.89 -0.86
CA ASN A 89 0.11 -1.83 -1.56
C ASN A 89 -1.33 -2.22 -1.91
N ALA A 90 -1.64 -3.51 -2.00
CA ALA A 90 -3.00 -3.94 -2.31
C ALA A 90 -4.02 -3.31 -1.36
N GLY A 91 -5.13 -2.86 -1.91
CA GLY A 91 -6.22 -2.29 -1.16
C GLY A 91 -7.44 -2.03 -2.03
N VAL A 92 -8.59 -1.98 -1.38
CA VAL A 92 -9.90 -1.64 -1.96
C VAL A 92 -10.56 -0.56 -1.13
N ASN A 93 -11.57 0.07 -1.69
CA ASN A 93 -12.38 1.08 -1.01
C ASN A 93 -13.85 0.68 -1.03
N THR A 94 -14.61 1.18 -0.06
CA THR A 94 -16.07 1.18 0.01
C THR A 94 -16.55 2.59 0.37
N HIS A 95 -17.79 2.92 0.09
CA HIS A 95 -18.37 4.20 0.46
C HIS A 95 -19.83 4.05 0.85
N VAL A 96 -20.29 5.01 1.64
CA VAL A 96 -21.71 5.17 1.94
C VAL A 96 -22.47 5.49 0.64
N GLY A 97 -23.70 5.00 0.54
CA GLY A 97 -24.55 5.25 -0.62
C GLY A 97 -24.93 6.73 -0.77
N ALA A 98 -25.30 7.13 -1.97
CA ALA A 98 -25.64 8.51 -2.30
C ALA A 98 -26.87 9.06 -1.53
N ALA A 99 -27.77 8.17 -1.10
CA ALA A 99 -28.94 8.53 -0.28
C ALA A 99 -28.69 8.28 1.23
N GLY A 100 -27.43 8.11 1.65
CA GLY A 100 -27.05 7.89 3.05
C GLY A 100 -27.16 6.43 3.50
N GLU A 101 -27.21 5.47 2.57
CA GLU A 101 -27.19 4.06 2.91
C GLU A 101 -25.84 3.68 3.50
N SER A 102 -25.87 2.75 4.46
CA SER A 102 -24.64 2.21 5.05
C SER A 102 -23.80 1.45 4.01
N GLU A 103 -22.48 1.43 4.20
CA GLU A 103 -21.60 0.54 3.44
C GLU A 103 -22.08 -0.92 3.54
N PRO A 104 -22.19 -1.70 2.45
CA PRO A 104 -22.62 -3.10 2.51
C PRO A 104 -21.67 -3.93 3.37
N LEU A 105 -22.18 -4.65 4.38
CA LEU A 105 -21.33 -5.35 5.35
C LEU A 105 -20.35 -6.32 4.70
N HIS A 106 -20.76 -7.07 3.68
CA HIS A 106 -19.89 -8.00 2.97
C HIS A 106 -18.73 -7.32 2.23
N GLU A 107 -18.91 -6.05 1.78
CA GLU A 107 -17.84 -5.24 1.20
C GLU A 107 -16.90 -4.72 2.27
N VAL A 108 -17.43 -4.32 3.43
CA VAL A 108 -16.63 -3.90 4.60
C VAL A 108 -15.76 -5.06 5.07
N GLU A 109 -16.30 -6.28 5.20
CA GLU A 109 -15.55 -7.48 5.57
C GLU A 109 -14.43 -7.77 4.56
N ALA A 110 -14.77 -7.78 3.27
CA ALA A 110 -13.78 -7.97 2.21
C ALA A 110 -12.69 -6.88 2.20
N LEU A 111 -13.05 -5.64 2.49
CA LEU A 111 -12.12 -4.53 2.62
C LEU A 111 -11.15 -4.74 3.80
N LEU A 112 -11.66 -5.12 4.96
CA LEU A 112 -10.83 -5.39 6.14
C LEU A 112 -9.90 -6.58 5.91
N ASP A 113 -10.37 -7.64 5.27
CA ASP A 113 -9.56 -8.80 4.92
C ASP A 113 -8.40 -8.41 3.98
N ILE A 114 -8.66 -7.58 2.97
CA ILE A 114 -7.63 -7.18 2.00
C ILE A 114 -6.72 -6.10 2.56
N ASN A 115 -7.28 -5.00 3.13
CA ASN A 115 -6.49 -3.84 3.50
C ASN A 115 -5.70 -4.04 4.80
N LEU A 116 -6.20 -4.84 5.73
CA LEU A 116 -5.63 -4.97 7.08
C LEU A 116 -5.14 -6.39 7.37
N LYS A 117 -6.03 -7.39 7.33
CA LYS A 117 -5.67 -8.77 7.70
C LYS A 117 -4.60 -9.37 6.78
N ALA A 118 -4.74 -9.22 5.46
CA ALA A 118 -3.74 -9.73 4.53
C ALA A 118 -2.36 -9.10 4.76
N ALA A 119 -2.31 -7.82 5.11
CA ALA A 119 -1.05 -7.15 5.45
C ALA A 119 -0.38 -7.78 6.69
N MET A 120 -1.16 -8.11 7.72
CA MET A 120 -0.65 -8.81 8.91
C MET A 120 -0.17 -10.22 8.58
N VAL A 121 -0.90 -10.95 7.73
CA VAL A 121 -0.51 -12.30 7.24
C VAL A 121 0.82 -12.22 6.48
N ILE A 122 1.01 -11.22 5.60
CA ILE A 122 2.25 -11.04 4.85
C ILE A 122 3.41 -10.79 5.82
N VAL A 123 3.25 -9.87 6.77
CA VAL A 123 4.30 -9.59 7.78
C VAL A 123 4.67 -10.86 8.54
N HIS A 124 3.67 -11.60 9.02
CA HIS A 124 3.90 -12.84 9.77
C HIS A 124 4.69 -13.88 8.96
N ALA A 125 4.45 -13.95 7.66
CA ALA A 125 5.13 -14.89 6.77
C ALA A 125 6.58 -14.47 6.43
N VAL A 126 6.85 -13.17 6.23
CA VAL A 126 8.18 -12.70 5.77
C VAL A 126 9.14 -12.34 6.91
N LEU A 127 8.61 -11.94 8.07
CA LEU A 127 9.38 -11.46 9.21
C LEU A 127 10.42 -12.48 9.73
N PRO A 128 10.12 -13.79 9.86
CA PRO A 128 11.11 -14.76 10.34
C PRO A 128 12.38 -14.80 9.50
N SER A 129 12.25 -14.77 8.16
CA SER A 129 13.39 -14.74 7.24
C SER A 129 14.19 -13.44 7.35
N MET A 130 13.53 -12.29 7.50
CA MET A 130 14.20 -11.00 7.71
C MET A 130 14.97 -10.97 9.03
N ARG A 131 14.39 -11.53 10.11
CA ARG A 131 15.05 -11.66 11.41
C ARG A 131 16.31 -12.51 11.36
N MET A 132 16.23 -13.67 10.70
CA MET A 132 17.42 -14.53 10.55
C MET A 132 18.58 -13.84 9.84
N ARG A 133 18.30 -12.93 8.90
CA ARG A 133 19.31 -12.17 8.17
C ARG A 133 19.72 -10.87 8.86
N GLY A 134 19.00 -10.43 9.87
CA GLY A 134 19.17 -9.11 10.49
C GLY A 134 18.95 -7.95 9.50
N SER A 135 18.18 -8.16 8.43
CA SER A 135 17.96 -7.17 7.38
C SER A 135 16.63 -7.41 6.64
N GLY A 136 16.01 -6.32 6.21
CA GLY A 136 14.77 -6.32 5.43
C GLY A 136 14.04 -4.99 5.55
N GLN A 137 13.10 -4.77 4.64
CA GLN A 137 12.28 -3.56 4.66
C GLN A 137 10.84 -3.90 4.32
N ILE A 138 9.90 -3.44 5.14
CA ILE A 138 8.45 -3.59 4.90
C ILE A 138 7.81 -2.21 4.83
N ALA A 139 7.11 -1.95 3.74
CA ALA A 139 6.44 -0.69 3.48
C ALA A 139 4.93 -0.91 3.36
N PHE A 140 4.15 -0.22 4.18
CA PHE A 140 2.70 -0.27 4.17
C PHE A 140 2.12 0.92 3.41
N VAL A 141 1.29 0.69 2.41
CA VAL A 141 0.54 1.75 1.74
C VAL A 141 -0.77 1.98 2.47
N SER A 142 -0.74 2.96 3.37
CA SER A 142 -1.89 3.51 4.06
C SER A 142 -2.55 4.62 3.23
N SER A 143 -3.00 5.71 3.83
CA SER A 143 -3.61 6.89 3.20
C SER A 143 -3.55 8.08 4.15
N LEU A 144 -3.68 9.31 3.63
CA LEU A 144 -3.98 10.48 4.46
C LEU A 144 -5.32 10.35 5.20
N ALA A 145 -6.26 9.55 4.68
CA ALA A 145 -7.51 9.18 5.35
C ALA A 145 -7.31 8.41 6.68
N ALA A 146 -6.08 7.96 6.98
CA ALA A 146 -5.73 7.36 8.26
C ALA A 146 -5.54 8.38 9.40
N TYR A 147 -5.47 9.67 9.10
CA TYR A 147 -5.37 10.72 10.12
C TYR A 147 -6.72 11.10 10.70
N PHE A 148 -7.75 11.20 9.86
CA PHE A 148 -9.09 11.57 10.27
C PHE A 148 -10.14 10.84 9.44
N GLY A 149 -11.21 10.36 10.09
CA GLY A 149 -12.29 9.63 9.41
C GLY A 149 -13.11 10.53 8.49
N LEU A 150 -13.20 10.15 7.22
CA LEU A 150 -14.06 10.84 6.25
C LEU A 150 -15.47 10.23 6.28
N PRO A 151 -16.54 11.03 6.41
CA PRO A 151 -17.90 10.52 6.48
C PRO A 151 -18.31 9.64 5.29
N VAL A 152 -17.76 9.90 4.13
CA VAL A 152 -18.08 9.20 2.87
C VAL A 152 -17.48 7.79 2.76
N THR A 153 -16.51 7.41 3.62
CA THR A 153 -15.79 6.12 3.50
C THR A 153 -15.28 5.64 4.88
N PRO A 154 -16.17 5.38 5.83
CA PRO A 154 -15.78 5.06 7.21
C PRO A 154 -14.91 3.81 7.34
N ALA A 155 -15.30 2.69 6.70
CA ALA A 155 -14.58 1.43 6.76
C ALA A 155 -13.17 1.53 6.16
N TYR A 156 -13.03 2.25 5.05
CA TYR A 156 -11.72 2.49 4.45
C TYR A 156 -10.81 3.28 5.40
N CYS A 157 -11.31 4.38 5.99
CA CYS A 157 -10.55 5.17 6.96
C CYS A 157 -10.09 4.30 8.15
N ALA A 158 -10.98 3.48 8.70
CA ALA A 158 -10.66 2.55 9.78
C ALA A 158 -9.56 1.57 9.38
N SER A 159 -9.65 0.96 8.19
CA SER A 159 -8.63 0.03 7.69
C SER A 159 -7.26 0.71 7.52
N LYS A 160 -7.23 1.94 7.00
CA LYS A 160 -6.00 2.69 6.76
C LYS A 160 -5.40 3.26 8.05
N ALA A 161 -6.22 3.61 9.03
CA ALA A 161 -5.78 3.93 10.38
C ALA A 161 -5.17 2.70 11.09
N GLY A 162 -5.79 1.54 10.96
CA GLY A 162 -5.28 0.27 11.47
C GLY A 162 -3.90 -0.08 10.90
N ILE A 163 -3.73 0.02 9.57
CA ILE A 163 -2.43 -0.23 8.92
C ILE A 163 -1.36 0.77 9.34
N LYS A 164 -1.74 2.06 9.49
CA LYS A 164 -0.82 3.08 10.00
C LYS A 164 -0.34 2.72 11.41
N ALA A 165 -1.26 2.45 12.32
CA ALA A 165 -0.93 2.11 13.70
C ALA A 165 -0.09 0.83 13.78
N TYR A 166 -0.44 -0.21 13.02
CA TYR A 166 0.31 -1.46 12.95
C TYR A 166 1.75 -1.25 12.46
N GLY A 167 1.93 -0.52 11.36
CA GLY A 167 3.26 -0.24 10.82
C GLY A 167 4.13 0.60 11.78
N GLU A 168 3.55 1.61 12.45
CA GLU A 168 4.26 2.42 13.44
C GLU A 168 4.68 1.61 14.67
N ALA A 169 3.80 0.73 15.16
CA ALA A 169 4.12 -0.17 16.26
C ALA A 169 5.24 -1.17 15.89
N LEU A 170 5.16 -1.77 14.70
CA LEU A 170 6.21 -2.66 14.20
C LEU A 170 7.55 -1.95 14.07
N ARG A 171 7.58 -0.69 13.61
CA ARG A 171 8.82 0.08 13.52
C ARG A 171 9.50 0.23 14.87
N GLY A 172 8.74 0.55 15.92
CA GLY A 172 9.26 0.63 17.29
C GLY A 172 9.75 -0.73 17.80
N TRP A 173 8.98 -1.77 17.57
CA TRP A 173 9.30 -3.13 18.03
C TRP A 173 10.55 -3.71 17.36
N LEU A 174 10.69 -3.53 16.04
CA LEU A 174 11.76 -4.14 15.24
C LEU A 174 13.00 -3.24 15.07
N ALA A 175 13.02 -2.06 15.72
CA ALA A 175 14.06 -1.04 15.53
C ALA A 175 15.49 -1.54 15.77
N ARG A 176 15.67 -2.53 16.67
CA ARG A 176 16.98 -3.11 17.02
C ARG A 176 17.35 -4.35 16.22
N GLU A 177 16.46 -4.83 15.35
CA GLU A 177 16.63 -6.07 14.60
C GLU A 177 17.14 -5.84 13.17
N GLY A 178 17.49 -4.59 12.80
CA GLY A 178 17.95 -4.24 11.45
C GLY A 178 16.82 -4.23 10.39
N ILE A 179 15.56 -4.36 10.80
CA ILE A 179 14.39 -4.42 9.92
C ILE A 179 13.76 -3.03 9.85
N LYS A 180 13.63 -2.51 8.63
CA LYS A 180 13.05 -1.19 8.37
C LYS A 180 11.55 -1.30 8.13
N ILE A 181 10.78 -0.45 8.79
CA ILE A 181 9.33 -0.38 8.61
C ILE A 181 8.94 1.05 8.22
N ASN A 182 8.17 1.18 7.14
CA ASN A 182 7.76 2.47 6.60
C ASN A 182 6.24 2.50 6.38
N VAL A 183 5.61 3.60 6.73
CA VAL A 183 4.19 3.85 6.44
C VAL A 183 4.08 4.93 5.37
N ILE A 184 3.50 4.56 4.23
CA ILE A 184 3.28 5.44 3.10
C ILE A 184 1.85 5.96 3.21
N MET A 185 1.68 7.28 3.16
CA MET A 185 0.38 7.93 3.34
C MET A 185 0.11 8.88 2.16
N PRO A 186 -0.37 8.33 1.03
CA PRO A 186 -0.76 9.13 -0.13
C PRO A 186 -2.04 9.92 0.13
N GLY A 187 -2.14 11.10 -0.47
CA GLY A 187 -3.42 11.72 -0.76
C GLY A 187 -4.02 11.15 -2.06
N TYR A 188 -4.66 12.00 -2.85
CA TYR A 188 -5.28 11.56 -4.11
C TYR A 188 -4.21 11.28 -5.17
N VAL A 189 -4.23 10.04 -5.68
CA VAL A 189 -3.41 9.59 -6.81
C VAL A 189 -4.35 9.09 -7.91
N LYS A 190 -4.16 9.56 -9.13
CA LYS A 190 -5.02 9.23 -10.27
C LYS A 190 -5.11 7.72 -10.47
N SER A 191 -6.32 7.19 -10.38
CA SER A 191 -6.61 5.76 -10.47
C SER A 191 -8.12 5.55 -10.56
N PRO A 192 -8.62 4.42 -11.08
CA PRO A 192 -10.05 4.09 -11.03
C PRO A 192 -10.61 4.19 -9.60
N MET A 193 -9.93 3.64 -8.60
CA MET A 193 -10.34 3.77 -7.19
C MET A 193 -10.49 5.23 -6.74
N CYS A 194 -9.60 6.12 -7.20
CA CYS A 194 -9.69 7.55 -6.88
C CYS A 194 -10.84 8.21 -7.65
N ASP A 195 -11.09 7.80 -8.88
CA ASP A 195 -12.15 8.36 -9.71
C ASP A 195 -13.55 7.98 -9.17
N ASP A 196 -13.68 6.77 -8.63
CA ASP A 196 -14.92 6.27 -8.00
C ASP A 196 -15.23 6.93 -6.64
N MET A 197 -14.25 7.56 -5.99
CA MET A 197 -14.49 8.24 -4.71
C MET A 197 -15.38 9.48 -4.88
N PRO A 198 -16.41 9.67 -4.03
CA PRO A 198 -17.20 10.90 -4.05
C PRO A 198 -16.38 12.11 -3.57
N GLY A 199 -16.81 13.31 -3.99
CA GLY A 199 -16.24 14.57 -3.56
C GLY A 199 -15.03 15.05 -4.38
N SER A 200 -14.50 16.20 -3.97
CA SER A 200 -13.35 16.84 -4.63
C SER A 200 -12.06 16.09 -4.35
N LYS A 201 -11.11 16.15 -5.29
CA LYS A 201 -9.81 15.48 -5.21
C LYS A 201 -8.67 16.51 -5.27
N PRO A 202 -8.52 17.35 -4.22
CA PRO A 202 -7.51 18.40 -4.23
C PRO A 202 -6.11 17.82 -4.31
N PHE A 203 -5.24 18.50 -5.06
CA PHE A 203 -3.84 18.11 -5.23
C PHE A 203 -3.66 16.68 -5.80
N LEU A 204 -4.50 16.26 -6.75
CA LEU A 204 -4.40 14.98 -7.43
C LEU A 204 -3.03 14.82 -8.10
N TRP A 205 -2.32 13.74 -7.78
CA TRP A 205 -1.02 13.44 -8.36
C TRP A 205 -1.07 12.30 -9.38
N PRO A 206 -0.19 12.34 -10.42
CA PRO A 206 0.03 11.18 -11.26
C PRO A 206 0.77 10.07 -10.49
N PRO A 207 0.54 8.77 -10.84
CA PRO A 207 1.16 7.63 -10.16
C PRO A 207 2.70 7.65 -10.15
N ASP A 208 3.33 8.09 -11.22
CA ASP A 208 4.79 8.13 -11.34
C ASP A 208 5.44 9.09 -10.36
N ARG A 209 4.79 10.26 -10.14
CA ARG A 209 5.24 11.22 -9.13
C ARG A 209 5.12 10.62 -7.73
N ALA A 210 4.01 9.94 -7.44
CA ALA A 210 3.81 9.25 -6.17
C ALA A 210 4.87 8.16 -5.97
N ALA A 211 5.10 7.28 -6.95
CA ALA A 211 6.11 6.23 -6.90
C ALA A 211 7.52 6.79 -6.67
N SER A 212 7.87 7.90 -7.31
CA SER A 212 9.18 8.56 -7.14
C SER A 212 9.39 9.09 -5.72
N VAL A 213 8.35 9.67 -5.11
CA VAL A 213 8.42 10.14 -3.71
C VAL A 213 8.48 8.97 -2.75
N ILE A 214 7.72 7.91 -3.00
CA ILE A 214 7.73 6.68 -2.19
C ILE A 214 9.13 6.06 -2.22
N LYS A 215 9.70 5.82 -3.40
CA LYS A 215 11.04 5.22 -3.55
C LYS A 215 12.09 6.00 -2.77
N ARG A 216 12.17 7.33 -2.97
CA ARG A 216 13.11 8.18 -2.21
C ARG A 216 12.89 8.15 -0.70
N GLY A 217 11.63 8.04 -0.27
CA GLY A 217 11.29 7.92 1.14
C GLY A 217 11.74 6.59 1.75
N LEU A 218 11.58 5.49 1.01
CA LEU A 218 12.03 4.14 1.39
C LEU A 218 13.56 4.03 1.43
N GLU A 219 14.25 4.58 0.44
CA GLU A 219 15.73 4.62 0.41
C GLU A 219 16.32 5.36 1.62
N ARG A 220 15.63 6.41 2.11
CA ARG A 220 16.02 7.19 3.29
C ARG A 220 15.45 6.63 4.60
N ASP A 221 14.83 5.49 4.57
CA ASP A 221 14.13 4.86 5.72
C ASP A 221 13.22 5.84 6.50
N ARG A 222 12.46 6.67 5.81
CA ARG A 222 11.52 7.58 6.47
C ARG A 222 10.40 6.81 7.15
N ALA A 223 10.17 7.03 8.43
CA ALA A 223 9.10 6.38 9.19
C ALA A 223 7.73 6.59 8.54
N ARG A 224 7.42 7.84 8.17
CA ARG A 224 6.21 8.21 7.41
C ARG A 224 6.59 8.90 6.10
N ILE A 225 5.95 8.49 5.01
CA ILE A 225 6.11 9.07 3.68
C ILE A 225 4.75 9.62 3.26
N SER A 226 4.42 10.84 3.72
CA SER A 226 3.12 11.48 3.47
C SER A 226 3.22 12.56 2.41
N PHE A 227 2.27 12.59 1.50
CA PHE A 227 2.18 13.56 0.40
C PHE A 227 0.74 13.65 -0.13
N PRO A 228 0.37 14.72 -0.89
CA PRO A 228 1.15 15.92 -1.18
C PRO A 228 1.09 16.98 -0.07
N PHE A 229 2.06 17.89 -0.07
CA PHE A 229 1.93 19.15 0.67
C PHE A 229 1.02 20.12 -0.13
N PRO A 230 0.14 20.89 0.51
CA PRO A 230 -0.09 21.00 1.97
C PRO A 230 -1.14 20.01 2.51
N LEU A 231 -1.74 19.15 1.68
CA LEU A 231 -2.85 18.27 2.09
C LEU A 231 -2.46 17.35 3.26
N ASN A 232 -1.25 16.80 3.26
CA ASN A 232 -0.75 15.93 4.33
C ASN A 232 -0.67 16.64 5.69
N TRP A 233 -0.34 17.93 5.70
CA TRP A 233 -0.36 18.74 6.92
C TRP A 233 -1.77 19.06 7.36
N GLY A 234 -2.64 19.45 6.42
CA GLY A 234 -4.05 19.71 6.70
C GLY A 234 -4.76 18.51 7.33
N THR A 235 -4.57 17.32 6.77
CA THR A 235 -5.16 16.09 7.32
C THR A 235 -4.57 15.69 8.66
N TRP A 236 -3.28 15.95 8.91
CA TRP A 236 -2.66 15.75 10.22
C TRP A 236 -3.26 16.69 11.27
N TRP A 237 -3.49 17.97 10.94
CA TRP A 237 -4.15 18.91 11.84
C TRP A 237 -5.55 18.46 12.22
N LEU A 238 -6.32 17.87 11.31
CA LEU A 238 -7.64 17.31 11.64
C LEU A 238 -7.57 16.22 12.74
N ALA A 239 -6.45 15.52 12.86
CA ALA A 239 -6.26 14.49 13.89
C ALA A 239 -5.95 15.06 15.28
N VAL A 240 -5.44 16.27 15.37
CA VAL A 240 -5.01 16.90 16.65
C VAL A 240 -5.97 17.97 17.15
N LEU A 241 -6.84 18.50 16.29
CA LEU A 241 -7.90 19.42 16.67
C LEU A 241 -9.02 18.70 17.44
N PRO A 242 -9.80 19.41 18.26
CA PRO A 242 -11.03 18.84 18.83
C PRO A 242 -11.96 18.29 17.74
N ALA A 243 -12.54 17.11 17.96
CA ALA A 243 -13.31 16.38 16.96
C ALA A 243 -14.44 17.21 16.35
N SER A 244 -15.13 18.04 17.16
CA SER A 244 -16.19 18.92 16.69
C SER A 244 -15.73 19.96 15.65
N ILE A 245 -14.52 20.48 15.82
CA ILE A 245 -13.90 21.42 14.88
C ILE A 245 -13.52 20.69 13.59
N SER A 246 -12.89 19.53 13.71
CA SER A 246 -12.48 18.73 12.55
C SER A 246 -13.66 18.27 11.73
N ILE A 247 -14.76 17.85 12.36
CA ILE A 247 -16.02 17.48 11.67
C ILE A 247 -16.58 18.68 10.92
N LEU A 248 -16.61 19.86 11.55
CA LEU A 248 -17.09 21.08 10.90
C LEU A 248 -16.27 21.41 9.65
N ILE A 249 -14.92 21.36 9.76
CA ILE A 249 -14.03 21.62 8.63
C ILE A 249 -14.29 20.61 7.50
N VAL A 250 -14.38 19.31 7.80
CA VAL A 250 -14.59 18.25 6.81
C VAL A 250 -15.95 18.45 6.09
N ARG A 251 -17.00 18.86 6.81
CA ARG A 251 -18.31 19.21 6.21
C ARG A 251 -18.22 20.40 5.28
N LEU A 252 -17.54 21.48 5.70
CA LEU A 252 -17.35 22.68 4.87
C LEU A 252 -16.52 22.41 3.62
N LEU A 253 -15.64 21.40 3.64
CA LEU A 253 -14.88 20.95 2.48
C LEU A 253 -15.67 20.01 1.54
N GLY A 254 -16.95 19.76 1.81
CA GLY A 254 -17.82 18.95 0.96
C GLY A 254 -17.68 17.42 1.16
N TYR A 255 -17.14 17.00 2.29
CA TYR A 255 -17.06 15.57 2.69
C TYR A 255 -18.08 15.21 3.79
N GLY A 256 -18.98 16.12 4.14
CA GLY A 256 -20.13 15.83 4.95
C GLY A 256 -21.19 15.16 4.08
N GLY A 257 -21.65 13.97 4.43
CA GLY A 257 -22.81 13.36 3.81
C GLY A 257 -24.06 14.20 4.02
#